data_cd28adfb57c41f8062854c339f75033a
#
_entry.id   cd28adfb57c41f8062854c339f75033a
#
_cell.length_a   1.000
_cell.length_b   1.000
_cell.length_c   1.000
_cell.angle_alpha   90.00
_cell.angle_beta   90.00
_cell.angle_gamma   90.00
#
_symmetry.space_group_name_H-M   'P 1'
#
loop_
_entity.id
_entity.type
_entity.pdbx_description
1 polymer ?
#
loop_
_entity_poly.entity_id
_entity_poly.type
_entity_poly.pdbx_seq_one_letter_code
_entity_poly.pdbx_strand_id
1 'polypeptide(L)'
;MRKWLLVLILLGCSLRAVAQLDTTGRYAGLDSLLTQFYGALLREDIPVKNAEFDALIDSCRDSLTRQHVALAIFDHYRYSRVMGEEAVAVHIFDEWIATGKVEPRSEFEMFEAERFALEHRSTLIGMPAPVLTLRTPCGGRRTLPRSDRAAVLFFYSPGCSKCRLETYALPSVLAQVEFPMDFYAIDVDADRKEFKSFRKALKTTNKNVKMIHLWDPKSESTLLLDYGVFSTPKIFMVWEGEILGRRLEMDSLQEIIQYINILYGQEKED
;
A
#
# COMPACT_ATOMS: atom_id res chain seq x y z
N MET A 1 27.54 -2.31 -7.14
CA MET A 1 27.56 -3.74 -7.40
C MET A 1 28.63 -4.51 -6.61
N ARG A 2 29.94 -4.14 -6.64
CA ARG A 2 31.02 -4.93 -6.00
C ARG A 2 30.99 -5.00 -4.46
N LYS A 3 30.39 -4.04 -3.74
CA LYS A 3 30.28 -4.03 -2.27
C LYS A 3 29.17 -4.97 -1.75
N TRP A 4 28.09 -5.11 -2.49
CA TRP A 4 26.94 -5.96 -2.12
C TRP A 4 27.23 -7.46 -2.34
N LEU A 5 27.99 -7.80 -3.37
CA LEU A 5 28.47 -9.18 -3.56
C LEU A 5 29.29 -9.69 -2.36
N LEU A 6 30.02 -8.81 -1.69
CA LEU A 6 30.76 -9.15 -0.46
C LEU A 6 29.85 -9.39 0.74
N VAL A 7 28.72 -8.68 0.84
CA VAL A 7 27.72 -8.93 1.90
C VAL A 7 27.02 -10.28 1.68
N LEU A 8 26.66 -10.61 0.45
CA LEU A 8 26.10 -11.93 0.10
C LEU A 8 27.11 -13.06 0.36
N ILE A 9 28.39 -12.88 0.06
CA ILE A 9 29.46 -13.88 0.32
C ILE A 9 29.65 -14.04 1.83
N LEU A 10 29.61 -12.98 2.62
CA LEU A 10 29.70 -13.05 4.08
C LEU A 10 28.47 -13.72 4.70
N LEU A 11 27.24 -13.42 4.21
CA LEU A 11 26.03 -14.13 4.60
C LEU A 11 26.09 -15.62 4.22
N GLY A 12 26.52 -15.95 3.00
CA GLY A 12 26.65 -17.32 2.55
C GLY A 12 27.68 -18.16 3.35
N CYS A 13 28.76 -17.53 3.85
CA CYS A 13 29.73 -18.19 4.73
C CYS A 13 29.21 -18.35 6.17
N SER A 14 28.42 -17.39 6.66
CA SER A 14 27.86 -17.42 8.02
C SER A 14 26.73 -18.44 8.17
N LEU A 15 25.96 -18.69 7.11
CA LEU A 15 24.92 -19.73 7.07
C LEU A 15 25.46 -21.15 7.32
N ARG A 16 26.76 -21.40 7.08
CA ARG A 16 27.37 -22.69 7.37
C ARG A 16 27.55 -22.96 8.88
N ALA A 17 27.67 -21.92 9.70
CA ALA A 17 27.93 -22.04 11.13
C ALA A 17 26.67 -22.23 11.99
N VAL A 18 25.49 -21.88 11.47
CA VAL A 18 24.23 -21.84 12.24
C VAL A 18 23.48 -23.18 12.23
N ALA A 19 23.89 -24.16 11.42
CA ALA A 19 23.17 -25.43 11.23
C ALA A 19 23.21 -26.40 12.44
N GLN A 20 23.72 -26.01 13.59
CA GLN A 20 23.90 -26.90 14.76
C GLN A 20 23.23 -26.39 16.05
N LEU A 21 22.25 -25.47 15.97
CA LEU A 21 21.57 -24.95 17.17
C LEU A 21 20.19 -25.57 17.38
N ASP A 22 19.88 -25.77 18.64
CA ASP A 22 18.67 -26.33 19.25
C ASP A 22 17.36 -25.83 18.64
N THR A 23 16.29 -26.62 18.65
CA THR A 23 15.01 -26.35 17.95
C THR A 23 14.33 -25.04 18.34
N THR A 24 14.60 -24.46 19.48
CA THR A 24 14.13 -23.14 19.93
C THR A 24 15.00 -21.96 19.50
N GLY A 25 16.24 -22.20 19.09
CA GLY A 25 17.20 -21.18 18.67
C GLY A 25 17.77 -21.37 17.26
N ARG A 26 17.24 -22.35 16.50
CA ARG A 26 17.81 -22.78 15.21
C ARG A 26 18.05 -21.61 14.25
N TYR A 27 17.18 -20.63 14.21
CA TYR A 27 17.24 -19.50 13.29
C TYR A 27 17.65 -18.16 13.94
N ALA A 28 17.93 -18.12 15.25
CA ALA A 28 18.25 -16.87 15.95
C ALA A 28 19.44 -16.11 15.33
N GLY A 29 20.50 -16.81 14.94
CA GLY A 29 21.63 -16.20 14.24
C GLY A 29 21.25 -15.70 12.84
N LEU A 30 20.40 -16.42 12.12
CA LEU A 30 19.91 -16.03 10.81
C LEU A 30 18.99 -14.81 10.90
N ASP A 31 18.11 -14.76 11.89
CA ASP A 31 17.21 -13.63 12.12
C ASP A 31 17.99 -12.34 12.45
N SER A 32 19.09 -12.48 13.21
CA SER A 32 20.00 -11.36 13.45
C SER A 32 20.67 -10.86 12.17
N LEU A 33 21.09 -11.77 11.28
CA LEU A 33 21.65 -11.41 9.98
C LEU A 33 20.61 -10.77 9.06
N LEU A 34 19.37 -11.30 9.02
CA LEU A 34 18.26 -10.69 8.28
C LEU A 34 17.99 -9.27 8.76
N THR A 35 17.99 -9.04 10.08
CA THR A 35 17.80 -7.69 10.64
C THR A 35 18.87 -6.71 10.16
N GLN A 36 20.14 -7.14 10.11
CA GLN A 36 21.24 -6.33 9.58
C GLN A 36 21.08 -6.09 8.07
N PHE A 37 20.61 -7.09 7.34
CA PHE A 37 20.38 -7.00 5.91
C PHE A 37 19.22 -6.04 5.58
N TYR A 38 18.12 -6.05 6.33
CA TYR A 38 17.05 -5.04 6.21
C TYR A 38 17.59 -3.62 6.44
N GLY A 39 18.43 -3.42 7.46
CA GLY A 39 19.08 -2.14 7.71
C GLY A 39 19.98 -1.66 6.56
N ALA A 40 20.69 -2.59 5.93
CA ALA A 40 21.54 -2.29 4.77
C ALA A 40 20.73 -1.87 3.53
N LEU A 41 19.54 -2.44 3.35
CA LEU A 41 18.64 -2.16 2.23
C LEU A 41 17.65 -1.02 2.48
N LEU A 42 17.65 -0.39 3.65
CA LEU A 42 16.64 0.58 4.06
C LEU A 42 16.42 1.71 3.04
N ARG A 43 17.49 2.17 2.38
CA ARG A 43 17.46 3.29 1.43
C ARG A 43 17.46 2.86 -0.03
N GLU A 44 17.45 1.56 -0.29
CA GLU A 44 17.44 1.04 -1.65
C GLU A 44 16.01 1.03 -2.22
N ASP A 45 15.91 1.18 -3.53
CA ASP A 45 14.65 1.10 -4.25
C ASP A 45 14.05 -0.31 -4.24
N ILE A 46 12.74 -0.42 -4.38
CA ILE A 46 12.00 -1.70 -4.34
C ILE A 46 12.57 -2.75 -5.31
N PRO A 47 12.89 -2.43 -6.59
CA PRO A 47 13.49 -3.42 -7.50
C PRO A 47 14.83 -3.96 -7.01
N VAL A 48 15.64 -3.12 -6.36
CA VAL A 48 16.94 -3.55 -5.78
C VAL A 48 16.69 -4.46 -4.58
N LYS A 49 15.77 -4.08 -3.67
CA LYS A 49 15.36 -4.92 -2.54
C LYS A 49 14.91 -6.30 -3.01
N ASN A 50 14.01 -6.34 -3.99
CA ASN A 50 13.47 -7.58 -4.53
C ASN A 50 14.59 -8.48 -5.09
N ALA A 51 15.48 -7.94 -5.90
CA ALA A 51 16.59 -8.71 -6.50
C ALA A 51 17.56 -9.27 -5.43
N GLU A 52 17.86 -8.50 -4.37
CA GLU A 52 18.71 -8.94 -3.27
C GLU A 52 18.03 -10.03 -2.42
N PHE A 53 16.72 -9.92 -2.19
CA PHE A 53 15.97 -10.95 -1.47
C PHE A 53 15.81 -12.23 -2.29
N ASP A 54 15.57 -12.13 -3.58
CA ASP A 54 15.52 -13.30 -4.47
C ASP A 54 16.86 -14.04 -4.43
N ALA A 55 17.98 -13.33 -4.56
CA ALA A 55 19.31 -13.91 -4.48
C ALA A 55 19.59 -14.56 -3.11
N LEU A 56 19.11 -13.94 -2.02
CA LEU A 56 19.26 -14.49 -0.68
C LEU A 56 18.45 -15.78 -0.51
N ILE A 57 17.19 -15.81 -0.94
CA ILE A 57 16.30 -16.98 -0.84
C ILE A 57 16.83 -18.11 -1.70
N ASP A 58 17.30 -17.83 -2.93
CA ASP A 58 17.90 -18.82 -3.82
C ASP A 58 19.18 -19.44 -3.24
N SER A 59 19.94 -18.67 -2.48
CA SER A 59 21.17 -19.15 -1.83
C SER A 59 20.95 -20.18 -0.72
N CYS A 60 19.71 -20.30 -0.22
CA CYS A 60 19.34 -21.25 0.82
C CYS A 60 19.43 -22.70 0.31
N ARG A 61 20.22 -23.54 0.98
CA ARG A 61 20.52 -24.91 0.54
C ARG A 61 19.38 -25.91 0.79
N ASP A 62 18.70 -25.75 1.90
CA ASP A 62 17.60 -26.61 2.30
C ASP A 62 16.26 -25.86 2.31
N SER A 63 15.16 -26.62 2.11
CA SER A 63 13.82 -26.09 2.00
C SER A 63 13.32 -25.40 3.27
N LEU A 64 13.70 -25.88 4.45
CA LEU A 64 13.25 -25.29 5.73
C LEU A 64 13.91 -23.94 5.98
N THR A 65 15.20 -23.80 5.67
CA THR A 65 15.89 -22.50 5.75
C THR A 65 15.33 -21.54 4.71
N ARG A 66 15.08 -21.99 3.49
CA ARG A 66 14.44 -21.18 2.44
C ARG A 66 13.05 -20.69 2.87
N GLN A 67 12.23 -21.60 3.41
CA GLN A 67 10.90 -21.28 3.95
C GLN A 67 11.00 -20.20 5.05
N HIS A 68 11.90 -20.41 6.02
CA HIS A 68 12.09 -19.45 7.12
C HIS A 68 12.48 -18.07 6.61
N VAL A 69 13.49 -17.99 5.72
CA VAL A 69 13.97 -16.71 5.17
C VAL A 69 12.88 -15.99 4.39
N ALA A 70 12.21 -16.67 3.47
CA ALA A 70 11.17 -16.05 2.64
C ALA A 70 10.00 -15.55 3.47
N LEU A 71 9.52 -16.34 4.43
CA LEU A 71 8.41 -15.95 5.31
C LEU A 71 8.83 -14.83 6.28
N ALA A 72 10.08 -14.81 6.76
CA ALA A 72 10.58 -13.72 7.59
C ALA A 72 10.66 -12.39 6.81
N ILE A 73 11.10 -12.42 5.55
CA ILE A 73 11.11 -11.23 4.68
C ILE A 73 9.67 -10.77 4.41
N PHE A 74 8.77 -11.69 4.03
CA PHE A 74 7.36 -11.38 3.83
C PHE A 74 6.74 -10.71 5.05
N ASP A 75 6.93 -11.28 6.24
CA ASP A 75 6.40 -10.75 7.49
C ASP A 75 7.00 -9.38 7.85
N HIS A 76 8.30 -9.18 7.63
CA HIS A 76 8.94 -7.89 7.87
C HIS A 76 8.29 -6.78 7.05
N TYR A 77 8.12 -7.00 5.75
CA TYR A 77 7.62 -5.98 4.82
C TYR A 77 6.10 -5.83 4.82
N ARG A 78 5.32 -6.87 5.10
CA ARG A 78 3.85 -6.72 5.24
C ARG A 78 3.45 -5.87 6.45
N TYR A 79 4.30 -5.83 7.48
CA TYR A 79 4.09 -5.00 8.68
C TYR A 79 4.87 -3.69 8.66
N SER A 80 5.59 -3.39 7.59
CA SER A 80 6.31 -2.12 7.47
C SER A 80 5.37 -0.93 7.58
N ARG A 81 5.85 0.11 8.28
CA ARG A 81 5.18 1.41 8.37
C ARG A 81 5.63 2.37 7.26
N VAL A 82 6.66 2.01 6.51
CA VAL A 82 7.14 2.79 5.38
C VAL A 82 6.24 2.53 4.18
N MET A 83 5.59 3.58 3.71
CA MET A 83 4.69 3.51 2.55
C MET A 83 5.47 3.07 1.30
N GLY A 84 4.93 2.09 0.58
CA GLY A 84 5.55 1.52 -0.63
C GLY A 84 6.37 0.25 -0.37
N GLU A 85 6.84 0.01 0.85
CA GLU A 85 7.61 -1.20 1.17
C GLU A 85 6.78 -2.48 1.14
N GLU A 86 5.45 -2.39 1.24
CA GLU A 86 4.56 -3.53 1.04
C GLU A 86 4.72 -4.19 -0.35
N ALA A 87 5.29 -3.47 -1.32
CA ALA A 87 5.61 -4.03 -2.63
C ALA A 87 6.62 -5.19 -2.55
N VAL A 88 7.54 -5.17 -1.59
CA VAL A 88 8.45 -6.30 -1.35
C VAL A 88 7.66 -7.53 -0.87
N ALA A 89 6.74 -7.37 0.07
CA ALA A 89 5.93 -8.49 0.54
C ALA A 89 5.05 -9.07 -0.58
N VAL A 90 4.47 -8.22 -1.44
CA VAL A 90 3.72 -8.68 -2.62
C VAL A 90 4.63 -9.45 -3.57
N HIS A 91 5.85 -8.97 -3.83
CA HIS A 91 6.84 -9.66 -4.65
C HIS A 91 7.20 -11.04 -4.08
N ILE A 92 7.50 -11.13 -2.79
CA ILE A 92 7.81 -12.41 -2.13
C ILE A 92 6.62 -13.39 -2.23
N PHE A 93 5.39 -12.88 -2.07
CA PHE A 93 4.21 -13.71 -2.28
C PHE A 93 4.14 -14.23 -3.72
N ASP A 94 4.24 -13.34 -4.71
CA ASP A 94 4.05 -13.68 -6.11
C ASP A 94 5.13 -14.62 -6.66
N GLU A 95 6.41 -14.38 -6.31
CA GLU A 95 7.54 -15.12 -6.86
C GLU A 95 7.87 -16.41 -6.10
N TRP A 96 7.57 -16.46 -4.80
CA TRP A 96 8.03 -17.55 -3.95
C TRP A 96 6.90 -18.38 -3.37
N ILE A 97 5.85 -17.76 -2.84
CA ILE A 97 4.76 -18.44 -2.15
C ILE A 97 3.72 -18.93 -3.15
N ALA A 98 3.17 -18.07 -3.98
CA ALA A 98 2.13 -18.40 -4.95
C ALA A 98 2.60 -19.41 -6.03
N THR A 99 3.91 -19.43 -6.33
CA THR A 99 4.52 -20.38 -7.27
C THR A 99 4.79 -21.75 -6.63
N GLY A 100 4.60 -21.90 -5.32
CA GLY A 100 4.90 -23.14 -4.60
C GLY A 100 6.40 -23.40 -4.37
N LYS A 101 7.30 -22.47 -4.67
CA LYS A 101 8.74 -22.58 -4.35
C LYS A 101 8.98 -22.55 -2.83
N VAL A 102 8.08 -21.90 -2.11
CA VAL A 102 8.04 -21.81 -0.65
C VAL A 102 6.63 -22.12 -0.18
N GLU A 103 6.48 -23.12 0.69
CA GLU A 103 5.19 -23.45 1.31
C GLU A 103 5.04 -22.69 2.63
N PRO A 104 3.93 -22.00 2.90
CA PRO A 104 3.61 -21.48 4.22
C PRO A 104 3.51 -22.59 5.27
N ARG A 105 3.70 -22.24 6.54
CA ARG A 105 3.66 -23.20 7.66
C ARG A 105 2.27 -23.76 7.95
N SER A 106 1.22 -23.11 7.45
CA SER A 106 -0.17 -23.52 7.62
C SER A 106 -1.08 -22.95 6.52
N GLU A 107 -2.26 -23.55 6.34
CA GLU A 107 -3.31 -23.01 5.46
C GLU A 107 -3.76 -21.61 5.86
N PHE A 108 -3.77 -21.31 7.16
CA PHE A 108 -4.11 -19.97 7.65
C PHE A 108 -3.05 -18.93 7.23
N GLU A 109 -1.78 -19.27 7.31
CA GLU A 109 -0.69 -18.39 6.86
C GLU A 109 -0.74 -18.15 5.34
N MET A 110 -1.07 -19.19 4.55
CA MET A 110 -1.33 -19.05 3.10
C MET A 110 -2.49 -18.08 2.85
N PHE A 111 -3.63 -18.28 3.52
CA PHE A 111 -4.80 -17.42 3.37
C PHE A 111 -4.48 -15.94 3.72
N GLU A 112 -3.73 -15.69 4.79
CA GLU A 112 -3.31 -14.35 5.18
C GLU A 112 -2.38 -13.71 4.12
N ALA A 113 -1.48 -14.50 3.54
CA ALA A 113 -0.56 -14.02 2.50
C ALA A 113 -1.30 -13.71 1.19
N GLU A 114 -2.21 -14.58 0.77
CA GLU A 114 -3.08 -14.35 -0.40
C GLU A 114 -3.94 -13.09 -0.23
N ARG A 115 -4.58 -12.96 0.94
CA ARG A 115 -5.40 -11.80 1.26
C ARG A 115 -4.59 -10.51 1.23
N PHE A 116 -3.37 -10.54 1.80
CA PHE A 116 -2.46 -9.40 1.77
C PHE A 116 -2.10 -9.01 0.33
N ALA A 117 -1.69 -9.98 -0.49
CA ALA A 117 -1.33 -9.72 -1.88
C ALA A 117 -2.53 -9.18 -2.69
N LEU A 118 -3.72 -9.75 -2.50
CA LEU A 118 -4.95 -9.28 -3.14
C LEU A 118 -5.28 -7.83 -2.75
N GLU A 119 -5.09 -7.48 -1.47
CA GLU A 119 -5.38 -6.14 -0.96
C GLU A 119 -4.44 -5.06 -1.50
N HIS A 120 -3.20 -5.45 -1.89
CA HIS A 120 -2.14 -4.48 -2.14
C HIS A 120 -1.68 -4.41 -3.60
N ARG A 121 -1.73 -5.54 -4.31
CA ARG A 121 -1.10 -5.70 -5.64
C ARG A 121 -1.51 -4.64 -6.67
N SER A 122 -2.79 -4.33 -6.76
CA SER A 122 -3.33 -3.44 -7.80
C SER A 122 -3.06 -1.95 -7.55
N THR A 123 -2.55 -1.59 -6.37
CA THR A 123 -2.39 -0.18 -5.97
C THR A 123 -1.03 0.11 -5.36
N LEU A 124 0.01 -0.60 -5.77
CA LEU A 124 1.38 -0.28 -5.34
C LEU A 124 1.78 1.12 -5.85
N ILE A 125 2.69 1.77 -5.14
CA ILE A 125 3.20 3.10 -5.52
C ILE A 125 3.82 3.06 -6.92
N GLY A 126 3.50 4.05 -7.75
CA GLY A 126 3.93 4.17 -9.15
C GLY A 126 3.11 3.33 -10.13
N MET A 127 2.15 2.53 -9.67
CA MET A 127 1.25 1.81 -10.57
C MET A 127 0.13 2.72 -11.09
N PRO A 128 -0.38 2.48 -12.31
CA PRO A 128 -1.58 3.14 -12.81
C PRO A 128 -2.75 2.93 -11.85
N ALA A 129 -3.45 4.01 -11.48
CA ALA A 129 -4.60 3.95 -10.60
C ALA A 129 -5.76 3.19 -11.30
N PRO A 130 -6.31 2.12 -10.69
CA PRO A 130 -7.40 1.37 -11.28
C PRO A 130 -8.63 2.25 -11.54
N VAL A 131 -9.28 2.02 -12.68
CA VAL A 131 -10.45 2.82 -13.11
C VAL A 131 -11.74 2.20 -12.60
N LEU A 132 -12.50 2.97 -11.82
CA LEU A 132 -13.82 2.58 -11.31
C LEU A 132 -14.95 3.34 -12.01
N THR A 133 -16.13 2.73 -12.06
CA THR A 133 -17.36 3.42 -12.46
C THR A 133 -18.43 3.26 -11.39
N LEU A 134 -18.71 4.35 -10.66
CA LEU A 134 -19.58 4.37 -9.49
C LEU A 134 -20.83 5.23 -9.71
N ARG A 135 -21.85 5.03 -8.85
CA ARG A 135 -23.10 5.80 -8.89
C ARG A 135 -22.92 7.20 -8.29
N THR A 136 -23.54 8.18 -8.91
CA THR A 136 -23.66 9.54 -8.33
C THR A 136 -24.91 9.62 -7.44
N PRO A 137 -25.00 10.63 -6.54
CA PRO A 137 -26.19 10.85 -5.70
C PRO A 137 -27.49 11.05 -6.47
N CYS A 138 -27.40 11.53 -7.73
CA CYS A 138 -28.52 11.80 -8.60
C CYS A 138 -28.91 10.59 -9.49
N GLY A 139 -28.27 9.42 -9.31
CA GLY A 139 -28.59 8.19 -10.05
C GLY A 139 -27.78 7.97 -11.34
N GLY A 140 -26.98 8.95 -11.77
CA GLY A 140 -26.02 8.76 -12.88
C GLY A 140 -24.82 7.93 -12.49
N ARG A 141 -23.91 7.70 -13.42
CA ARG A 141 -22.61 7.04 -13.19
C ARG A 141 -21.46 7.99 -13.50
N ARG A 142 -20.33 7.78 -12.85
CA ARG A 142 -19.08 8.51 -13.08
C ARG A 142 -17.89 7.56 -13.02
N THR A 143 -17.01 7.70 -13.99
CA THR A 143 -15.70 7.02 -14.03
C THR A 143 -14.66 7.85 -13.30
N LEU A 144 -13.78 7.20 -12.55
CA LEU A 144 -12.73 7.78 -11.72
C LEU A 144 -11.52 6.83 -11.58
N PRO A 145 -10.32 7.35 -11.22
CA PRO A 145 -9.97 8.76 -11.26
C PRO A 145 -9.89 9.26 -12.70
N ARG A 146 -9.79 10.57 -12.87
CA ARG A 146 -9.41 11.17 -14.17
C ARG A 146 -7.90 11.15 -14.28
N SER A 147 -7.38 10.86 -15.46
CA SER A 147 -5.93 10.82 -15.71
C SER A 147 -5.29 12.20 -15.85
N ASP A 148 -6.10 13.23 -16.14
CA ASP A 148 -5.64 14.61 -16.40
C ASP A 148 -5.65 15.50 -15.14
N ARG A 149 -5.90 14.94 -13.96
CA ARG A 149 -5.98 15.71 -12.71
C ARG A 149 -5.49 14.88 -11.55
N ALA A 150 -4.86 15.56 -10.59
CA ALA A 150 -4.64 14.99 -9.27
C ALA A 150 -5.96 14.54 -8.63
N ALA A 151 -5.95 13.44 -7.92
CA ALA A 151 -7.13 12.92 -7.27
C ALA A 151 -6.84 12.34 -5.88
N VAL A 152 -7.74 12.61 -4.94
CA VAL A 152 -7.83 11.83 -3.69
C VAL A 152 -9.04 10.92 -3.78
N LEU A 153 -8.85 9.62 -3.51
CA LEU A 153 -9.92 8.65 -3.36
C LEU A 153 -10.07 8.31 -1.88
N PHE A 154 -11.18 8.71 -1.29
CA PHE A 154 -11.52 8.45 0.11
C PHE A 154 -12.68 7.47 0.17
N PHE A 155 -12.37 6.19 0.41
CA PHE A 155 -13.36 5.14 0.65
C PHE A 155 -13.77 5.14 2.11
N TYR A 156 -15.05 5.30 2.39
CA TYR A 156 -15.58 5.41 3.73
C TYR A 156 -16.90 4.67 3.91
N SER A 157 -17.21 4.35 5.17
CA SER A 157 -18.54 3.95 5.64
C SER A 157 -19.03 5.00 6.65
N PRO A 158 -20.26 5.50 6.56
CA PRO A 158 -20.79 6.45 7.54
C PRO A 158 -20.84 5.91 8.98
N GLY A 159 -21.00 4.59 9.13
CA GLY A 159 -20.95 3.90 10.43
C GLY A 159 -19.57 3.80 11.05
N CYS A 160 -18.50 3.98 10.27
CA CYS A 160 -17.12 3.86 10.69
C CYS A 160 -16.69 5.05 11.56
N SER A 161 -16.30 4.81 12.81
CA SER A 161 -15.84 5.87 13.74
C SER A 161 -14.56 6.55 13.28
N LYS A 162 -13.59 5.79 12.73
CA LYS A 162 -12.35 6.36 12.19
C LYS A 162 -12.66 7.24 10.96
N CYS A 163 -13.58 6.86 10.09
CA CYS A 163 -13.99 7.67 8.95
C CYS A 163 -14.57 9.02 9.38
N ARG A 164 -15.38 9.03 10.44
CA ARG A 164 -15.90 10.28 11.01
C ARG A 164 -14.80 11.15 11.61
N LEU A 165 -13.83 10.54 12.27
CA LEU A 165 -12.69 11.27 12.83
C LEU A 165 -11.86 11.95 11.72
N GLU A 166 -11.53 11.23 10.66
CA GLU A 166 -10.79 11.76 9.52
C GLU A 166 -11.52 12.97 8.87
N THR A 167 -12.85 12.97 8.83
CA THR A 167 -13.62 14.07 8.24
C THR A 167 -13.52 15.38 9.02
N TYR A 168 -13.13 15.39 10.30
CA TYR A 168 -12.92 16.63 11.06
C TYR A 168 -11.63 17.36 10.62
N ALA A 169 -10.58 16.62 10.30
CA ALA A 169 -9.31 17.21 9.84
C ALA A 169 -9.36 17.58 8.34
N LEU A 170 -10.18 16.89 7.56
CA LEU A 170 -10.23 17.02 6.10
C LEU A 170 -10.40 18.47 5.58
N PRO A 171 -11.27 19.35 6.14
CA PRO A 171 -11.41 20.72 5.65
C PRO A 171 -10.12 21.52 5.75
N SER A 172 -9.32 21.35 6.81
CA SER A 172 -8.04 22.04 6.98
C SER A 172 -6.97 21.50 6.04
N VAL A 173 -6.96 20.21 5.78
CA VAL A 173 -6.07 19.57 4.79
C VAL A 173 -6.40 20.04 3.38
N LEU A 174 -7.66 20.00 2.98
CA LEU A 174 -8.10 20.44 1.66
C LEU A 174 -7.95 21.95 1.43
N ALA A 175 -7.95 22.79 2.48
CA ALA A 175 -7.71 24.21 2.36
C ALA A 175 -6.30 24.55 1.86
N GLN A 176 -5.34 23.64 2.04
CA GLN A 176 -3.93 23.82 1.67
C GLN A 176 -3.62 23.46 0.20
N VAL A 177 -4.57 22.91 -0.55
CA VAL A 177 -4.36 22.47 -1.94
C VAL A 177 -4.25 23.68 -2.87
N GLU A 178 -3.13 23.83 -3.57
CA GLU A 178 -2.85 24.94 -4.49
C GLU A 178 -2.96 24.53 -5.99
N PHE A 179 -3.14 23.24 -6.27
CA PHE A 179 -3.28 22.66 -7.61
C PHE A 179 -4.71 22.15 -7.87
N PRO A 180 -5.12 21.99 -9.14
CA PRO A 180 -6.44 21.44 -9.47
C PRO A 180 -6.56 19.97 -9.06
N MET A 181 -7.48 19.64 -8.13
CA MET A 181 -7.66 18.32 -7.57
C MET A 181 -9.12 17.88 -7.56
N ASP A 182 -9.39 16.63 -7.92
CA ASP A 182 -10.67 15.97 -7.72
C ASP A 182 -10.61 15.18 -6.39
N PHE A 183 -11.53 15.45 -5.46
CA PHE A 183 -11.68 14.67 -4.23
C PHE A 183 -12.91 13.78 -4.33
N TYR A 184 -12.68 12.47 -4.47
CA TYR A 184 -13.73 11.46 -4.57
C TYR A 184 -14.04 10.89 -3.19
N ALA A 185 -15.18 11.29 -2.63
CA ALA A 185 -15.73 10.71 -1.40
C ALA A 185 -16.64 9.54 -1.79
N ILE A 186 -16.20 8.31 -1.52
CA ILE A 186 -16.81 7.07 -2.00
C ILE A 186 -17.39 6.31 -0.82
N ASP A 187 -18.72 6.28 -0.72
CA ASP A 187 -19.42 5.50 0.29
C ASP A 187 -19.54 4.04 -0.18
N VAL A 188 -19.07 3.13 0.66
CA VAL A 188 -19.11 1.69 0.41
C VAL A 188 -20.29 0.99 1.09
N ASP A 189 -21.15 1.75 1.80
CA ASP A 189 -22.29 1.24 2.53
C ASP A 189 -23.60 1.31 1.74
N ALA A 190 -24.57 0.53 2.15
CA ALA A 190 -25.89 0.46 1.50
C ALA A 190 -26.90 1.51 1.99
N ASP A 191 -26.68 2.15 3.15
CA ASP A 191 -27.66 3.05 3.78
C ASP A 191 -27.70 4.43 3.11
N ARG A 192 -28.76 4.66 2.36
CA ARG A 192 -28.98 5.93 1.63
C ARG A 192 -29.17 7.14 2.57
N LYS A 193 -29.71 6.96 3.77
CA LYS A 193 -29.97 8.04 4.71
C LYS A 193 -28.63 8.51 5.32
N GLU A 194 -27.82 7.57 5.71
CA GLU A 194 -26.47 7.83 6.23
C GLU A 194 -25.57 8.46 5.18
N PHE A 195 -25.55 7.93 3.95
CA PHE A 195 -24.87 8.56 2.81
C PHE A 195 -25.25 10.04 2.64
N LYS A 196 -26.54 10.36 2.65
CA LYS A 196 -27.01 11.74 2.49
C LYS A 196 -26.55 12.64 3.65
N SER A 197 -26.54 12.11 4.87
CA SER A 197 -26.13 12.84 6.07
C SER A 197 -24.62 13.14 6.02
N PHE A 198 -23.82 12.11 5.76
CA PHE A 198 -22.36 12.21 5.68
C PHE A 198 -21.91 13.17 4.57
N ARG A 199 -22.53 13.08 3.39
CA ARG A 199 -22.27 13.98 2.27
C ARG A 199 -22.52 15.45 2.61
N LYS A 200 -23.49 15.79 3.47
CA LYS A 200 -23.77 17.17 3.89
C LYS A 200 -22.65 17.69 4.80
N ALA A 201 -22.05 16.83 5.60
CA ALA A 201 -20.96 17.19 6.51
C ALA A 201 -19.63 17.36 5.76
N LEU A 202 -19.40 16.55 4.72
CA LEU A 202 -18.15 16.52 3.96
C LEU A 202 -18.17 17.58 2.84
N LYS A 203 -17.53 18.72 3.09
CA LYS A 203 -17.47 19.86 2.16
C LYS A 203 -16.11 20.53 2.19
N THR A 204 -15.79 21.27 1.13
CA THR A 204 -14.64 22.15 1.05
C THR A 204 -15.05 23.52 0.49
N THR A 205 -14.37 24.58 0.89
CA THR A 205 -14.48 25.92 0.33
C THR A 205 -13.36 26.24 -0.65
N ASN A 206 -12.35 25.36 -0.76
CA ASN A 206 -11.23 25.55 -1.66
C ASN A 206 -11.67 25.36 -3.12
N LYS A 207 -11.46 26.40 -3.95
CA LYS A 207 -11.85 26.41 -5.36
C LYS A 207 -11.02 25.45 -6.24
N ASN A 208 -9.80 25.11 -5.81
CA ASN A 208 -8.94 24.16 -6.48
C ASN A 208 -9.44 22.73 -6.33
N VAL A 209 -10.21 22.45 -5.27
CA VAL A 209 -10.69 21.11 -4.95
C VAL A 209 -12.13 20.91 -5.41
N LYS A 210 -12.35 19.98 -6.31
CA LYS A 210 -13.68 19.56 -6.73
C LYS A 210 -14.13 18.36 -5.91
N MET A 211 -15.02 18.60 -4.94
CA MET A 211 -15.63 17.52 -4.12
C MET A 211 -16.65 16.72 -4.96
N ILE A 212 -16.46 15.41 -5.05
CA ILE A 212 -17.28 14.48 -5.83
C ILE A 212 -17.72 13.34 -4.92
N HIS A 213 -19.02 13.25 -4.67
CA HIS A 213 -19.59 12.17 -3.87
C HIS A 213 -20.08 11.03 -4.76
N LEU A 214 -19.66 9.82 -4.43
CA LEU A 214 -20.00 8.60 -5.13
C LEU A 214 -20.46 7.52 -4.15
N TRP A 215 -21.11 6.50 -4.66
CA TRP A 215 -21.77 5.50 -3.84
C TRP A 215 -21.85 4.14 -4.55
N ASP A 216 -21.53 3.06 -3.80
CA ASP A 216 -21.67 1.68 -4.26
C ASP A 216 -22.62 0.86 -3.36
N PRO A 217 -23.93 1.18 -3.33
CA PRO A 217 -24.87 0.63 -2.36
C PRO A 217 -25.15 -0.86 -2.51
N LYS A 218 -24.72 -1.47 -3.60
CA LYS A 218 -24.97 -2.87 -3.90
C LYS A 218 -23.69 -3.69 -4.02
N SER A 219 -22.53 -3.06 -3.74
CA SER A 219 -21.22 -3.67 -3.96
C SER A 219 -21.06 -4.27 -5.36
N GLU A 220 -21.58 -3.54 -6.39
CA GLU A 220 -21.54 -3.98 -7.79
C GLU A 220 -20.23 -3.61 -8.48
N SER A 221 -19.43 -2.75 -7.88
CA SER A 221 -18.15 -2.31 -8.44
C SER A 221 -17.00 -3.26 -8.06
N THR A 222 -15.90 -3.09 -8.75
CA THR A 222 -14.67 -3.85 -8.51
C THR A 222 -13.77 -3.24 -7.42
N LEU A 223 -14.26 -2.26 -6.62
CA LEU A 223 -13.47 -1.52 -5.65
C LEU A 223 -12.76 -2.42 -4.62
N LEU A 224 -13.35 -3.55 -4.29
CA LEU A 224 -12.76 -4.52 -3.36
C LEU A 224 -11.48 -5.14 -3.94
N LEU A 225 -11.51 -5.49 -5.23
CA LEU A 225 -10.39 -6.12 -5.93
C LEU A 225 -9.38 -5.09 -6.42
N ASP A 226 -9.86 -3.97 -6.98
CA ASP A 226 -9.02 -2.96 -7.61
C ASP A 226 -8.28 -2.09 -6.60
N TYR A 227 -8.93 -1.76 -5.47
CA TYR A 227 -8.36 -0.90 -4.42
C TYR A 227 -8.19 -1.61 -3.07
N GLY A 228 -8.47 -2.90 -3.00
CA GLY A 228 -8.35 -3.68 -1.76
C GLY A 228 -9.18 -3.12 -0.61
N VAL A 229 -10.39 -2.60 -0.87
CA VAL A 229 -11.23 -1.92 0.14
C VAL A 229 -11.95 -2.96 1.02
N PHE A 230 -11.18 -3.73 1.78
CA PHE A 230 -11.72 -4.69 2.76
C PHE A 230 -12.13 -4.03 4.08
N SER A 231 -11.65 -2.81 4.33
CA SER A 231 -11.96 -2.01 5.52
C SER A 231 -11.95 -0.52 5.20
N THR A 232 -12.60 0.28 6.03
CA THR A 232 -12.64 1.75 5.91
C THR A 232 -12.09 2.43 7.17
N PRO A 233 -11.53 3.65 7.06
CA PRO A 233 -11.26 4.39 5.81
C PRO A 233 -10.10 3.80 5.03
N LYS A 234 -10.12 3.99 3.68
CA LYS A 234 -8.93 3.86 2.83
C LYS A 234 -8.78 5.13 2.01
N ILE A 235 -7.56 5.65 1.96
CA ILE A 235 -7.25 6.90 1.27
C ILE A 235 -6.07 6.66 0.33
N PHE A 236 -6.28 7.07 -0.93
CA PHE A 236 -5.25 7.05 -1.96
C PHE A 236 -5.06 8.44 -2.52
N MET A 237 -3.82 8.81 -2.82
CA MET A 237 -3.47 9.97 -3.64
C MET A 237 -3.04 9.49 -5.01
N VAL A 238 -3.64 10.05 -6.05
CA VAL A 238 -3.31 9.79 -7.45
C VAL A 238 -2.75 11.07 -8.05
N TRP A 239 -1.61 10.97 -8.71
CA TRP A 239 -0.95 12.03 -9.44
C TRP A 239 -0.57 11.53 -10.82
N GLU A 240 -0.85 12.29 -11.87
CA GLU A 240 -0.59 11.91 -13.28
C GLU A 240 -1.12 10.51 -13.68
N GLY A 241 -2.21 10.09 -13.05
CA GLY A 241 -2.84 8.79 -13.30
C GLY A 241 -2.22 7.62 -12.52
N GLU A 242 -1.17 7.84 -11.72
CA GLU A 242 -0.49 6.83 -10.94
C GLU A 242 -0.76 6.96 -9.44
N ILE A 243 -0.63 5.86 -8.70
CA ILE A 243 -0.73 5.85 -7.24
C ILE A 243 0.52 6.52 -6.65
N LEU A 244 0.39 7.73 -6.16
CA LEU A 244 1.45 8.45 -5.44
C LEU A 244 1.45 8.15 -3.95
N GLY A 245 0.28 7.92 -3.37
CA GLY A 245 0.14 7.62 -1.95
C GLY A 245 -0.99 6.65 -1.68
N ARG A 246 -0.80 5.79 -0.68
CA ARG A 246 -1.76 4.78 -0.26
C ARG A 246 -1.70 4.55 1.24
N ARG A 247 -2.75 3.94 1.81
CA ARG A 247 -2.87 3.74 3.27
C ARG A 247 -2.70 5.05 4.06
N LEU A 248 -3.13 6.15 3.45
CA LEU A 248 -2.93 7.49 4.02
C LEU A 248 -3.85 7.72 5.21
N GLU A 249 -3.35 8.43 6.18
CA GLU A 249 -4.08 9.17 7.21
C GLU A 249 -4.05 10.65 6.86
N MET A 250 -4.82 11.49 7.56
CA MET A 250 -4.91 12.91 7.20
C MET A 250 -3.56 13.64 7.27
N ASP A 251 -2.70 13.29 8.23
CA ASP A 251 -1.37 13.89 8.36
C ASP A 251 -0.48 13.53 7.14
N SER A 252 -0.44 12.26 6.76
CA SER A 252 0.30 11.81 5.58
C SER A 252 -0.25 12.40 4.28
N LEU A 253 -1.58 12.53 4.17
CA LEU A 253 -2.21 13.21 3.03
C LEU A 253 -1.81 14.68 2.97
N GLN A 254 -1.75 15.36 4.11
CA GLN A 254 -1.30 16.75 4.20
C GLN A 254 0.15 16.91 3.74
N GLU A 255 1.05 16.03 4.18
CA GLU A 255 2.46 16.05 3.76
C GLU A 255 2.61 15.87 2.24
N ILE A 256 1.86 14.93 1.65
CA ILE A 256 1.86 14.72 0.18
C ILE A 256 1.32 15.96 -0.55
N ILE A 257 0.24 16.58 -0.06
CA ILE A 257 -0.31 17.80 -0.65
C ILE A 257 0.72 18.93 -0.62
N GLN A 258 1.44 19.10 0.49
CA GLN A 258 2.49 20.12 0.61
C GLN A 258 3.64 19.85 -0.38
N TYR A 259 4.04 18.59 -0.54
CA TYR A 259 5.04 18.20 -1.52
C TYR A 259 4.60 18.52 -2.96
N ILE A 260 3.36 18.19 -3.32
CA ILE A 260 2.82 18.51 -4.67
C ILE A 260 2.67 20.02 -4.87
N ASN A 261 2.29 20.80 -3.86
CA ASN A 261 2.24 22.25 -3.96
C ASN A 261 3.59 22.83 -4.37
N ILE A 262 4.69 22.31 -3.80
CA ILE A 262 6.06 22.74 -4.17
C ILE A 262 6.36 22.41 -5.63
N LEU A 263 6.07 21.20 -6.08
CA LEU A 263 6.30 20.78 -7.47
C LEU A 263 5.48 21.65 -8.45
N TYR A 264 4.20 21.83 -8.15
CA TYR A 264 3.28 22.59 -8.98
C TYR A 264 3.63 24.09 -9.03
N GLY A 265 4.23 24.62 -7.95
CA GLY A 265 4.76 25.98 -7.93
C GLY A 265 5.96 26.16 -8.87
N GLN A 266 6.87 25.19 -8.88
CA GLN A 266 8.05 25.20 -9.74
C GLN A 266 7.70 25.13 -11.23
N GLU A 267 6.72 24.28 -11.62
CA GLU A 267 6.26 24.17 -13.01
C GLU A 267 5.61 25.45 -13.57
N LYS A 268 5.20 26.39 -12.71
CA LYS A 268 4.62 27.67 -13.15
C LYS A 268 5.64 28.78 -13.33
N GLU A 269 6.83 28.61 -12.80
CA GLU A 269 7.92 29.59 -12.88
C GLU A 269 8.82 29.34 -14.11
N ASP A 270 8.78 28.13 -14.68
CA ASP A 270 9.44 27.74 -15.95
C ASP A 270 8.54 28.01 -17.17
#